data_b15158054e27ea339838f926f084729f
#
_entry.id   b15158054e27ea339838f926f084729f
#
_cell.length_a   1.000
_cell.length_b   1.000
_cell.length_c   1.000
_cell.angle_alpha   90.00
_cell.angle_beta   90.00
_cell.angle_gamma   90.00
#
_symmetry.space_group_name_H-M   'P 1'
#
loop_
_entity.id
_entity.type
_entity.pdbx_description
1 polymer ?
#
loop_
_entity_poly.entity_id
_entity_poly.type
_entity_poly.pdbx_seq_one_letter_code
_entity_poly.pdbx_strand_id
1 'polypeptide(L)'
;RILAANMAVSVPDGHMAGSLAYVAESAEQARDFVAKIAEDKPDLIKLMITGGVLDAKVKGEPGVLKMPPEYVKAACDEAHKRGLMVAAHVESPEGVRVALENGVDTIEHGAKADDEIISLFKEKHAALITTLSPALPYALFDRSVSHATELSQFNGKVVFEGIIDCAEKCLANGIPVGLGTDTGCPFITHYDMWRELVYFHKYCGVSNRFALYTATKRNAEIAHIDAITGTVEPGKCADLIVTDENPLDDLKALRNVKMVMARGHLIREPKVRKYVNVERELDKFI
;
A
#
# COMPACT_ATOMS: atom_id res chain seq x y z
N ARG A 1 8.43 -13.02 7.57
CA ARG A 1 7.22 -13.52 6.87
C ARG A 1 6.96 -12.65 5.67
N ILE A 2 6.60 -13.26 4.55
CA ILE A 2 6.22 -12.60 3.31
C ILE A 2 4.90 -13.23 2.87
N LEU A 3 3.94 -12.40 2.48
CA LEU A 3 2.75 -12.79 1.72
C LEU A 3 2.97 -12.29 0.30
N ALA A 4 2.83 -13.16 -0.69
CA ALA A 4 3.20 -12.87 -2.07
C ALA A 4 2.00 -12.97 -3.02
N ALA A 5 1.84 -11.97 -3.88
CA ALA A 5 0.88 -12.01 -4.99
C ALA A 5 1.45 -12.67 -6.26
N ASN A 6 2.78 -12.88 -6.32
CA ASN A 6 3.51 -13.27 -7.52
C ASN A 6 3.34 -12.23 -8.65
N MET A 7 2.74 -12.60 -9.79
CA MET A 7 2.43 -11.66 -10.87
C MET A 7 1.12 -10.92 -10.58
N ALA A 8 1.04 -9.66 -10.99
CA ALA A 8 -0.22 -8.93 -11.02
C ALA A 8 -0.99 -9.18 -12.33
N VAL A 9 -2.22 -8.65 -12.40
CA VAL A 9 -3.00 -8.55 -13.65
C VAL A 9 -3.17 -7.07 -13.99
N SER A 10 -2.87 -6.70 -15.21
CA SER A 10 -3.01 -5.37 -15.80
C SER A 10 -3.69 -5.47 -17.17
N VAL A 11 -3.74 -4.37 -17.90
CA VAL A 11 -4.30 -4.26 -19.25
C VAL A 11 -3.30 -3.59 -20.20
N PRO A 12 -3.50 -3.57 -21.53
CA PRO A 12 -2.66 -2.81 -22.45
C PRO A 12 -2.55 -1.34 -22.00
N ASP A 13 -1.33 -0.78 -22.03
CA ASP A 13 -1.02 0.57 -21.52
C ASP A 13 -1.39 0.80 -20.04
N GLY A 14 -1.67 -0.26 -19.30
CA GLY A 14 -1.91 -0.21 -17.86
C GLY A 14 -0.62 -0.14 -17.03
N HIS A 15 -0.78 0.15 -15.75
CA HIS A 15 0.34 0.21 -14.81
C HIS A 15 1.06 -1.15 -14.74
N MET A 16 2.40 -1.15 -14.76
CA MET A 16 3.28 -2.33 -14.73
C MET A 16 3.04 -3.36 -15.87
N ALA A 17 2.28 -3.01 -16.91
CA ALA A 17 2.00 -3.90 -18.04
C ALA A 17 3.29 -4.41 -18.70
N GLY A 18 3.38 -5.73 -18.89
CA GLY A 18 4.52 -6.38 -19.54
C GLY A 18 5.82 -6.44 -18.72
N SER A 19 5.79 -6.00 -17.45
CA SER A 19 6.93 -6.12 -16.53
C SER A 19 6.59 -7.03 -15.33
N LEU A 20 5.77 -6.57 -14.41
CA LEU A 20 5.34 -7.28 -13.20
C LEU A 20 3.88 -7.76 -13.27
N ALA A 21 3.21 -7.56 -14.41
CA ALA A 21 1.81 -7.92 -14.60
C ALA A 21 1.58 -8.66 -15.91
N TYR A 22 0.68 -9.64 -15.89
CA TYR A 22 0.07 -10.17 -17.09
C TYR A 22 -0.89 -9.14 -17.69
N VAL A 23 -0.96 -9.06 -19.01
CA VAL A 23 -1.76 -8.06 -19.74
C VAL A 23 -3.02 -8.72 -20.29
N ALA A 24 -4.16 -8.43 -19.67
CA ALA A 24 -5.46 -8.97 -20.09
C ALA A 24 -6.12 -8.05 -21.13
N GLU A 25 -6.59 -8.62 -22.21
CA GLU A 25 -7.31 -7.93 -23.29
C GLU A 25 -8.82 -8.26 -23.30
N SER A 26 -9.25 -9.07 -22.33
CA SER A 26 -10.65 -9.42 -22.11
C SER A 26 -10.91 -9.84 -20.66
N ALA A 27 -12.17 -9.82 -20.23
CA ALA A 27 -12.58 -10.34 -18.93
C ALA A 27 -12.24 -11.83 -18.75
N GLU A 28 -12.33 -12.60 -19.83
CA GLU A 28 -11.94 -14.01 -19.83
C GLU A 28 -10.45 -14.17 -19.56
N GLN A 29 -9.59 -13.40 -20.24
CA GLN A 29 -8.15 -13.43 -19.99
C GLN A 29 -7.81 -12.97 -18.58
N ALA A 30 -8.49 -11.94 -18.03
CA ALA A 30 -8.27 -11.50 -16.65
C ALA A 30 -8.54 -12.65 -15.67
N ARG A 31 -9.66 -13.37 -15.83
CA ARG A 31 -10.00 -14.59 -15.06
C ARG A 31 -8.93 -15.66 -15.23
N ASP A 32 -8.50 -15.95 -16.47
CA ASP A 32 -7.57 -17.04 -16.78
C ASP A 32 -6.17 -16.75 -16.22
N PHE A 33 -5.75 -15.48 -16.21
CA PHE A 33 -4.50 -15.08 -15.53
C PHE A 33 -4.56 -15.25 -14.03
N VAL A 34 -5.68 -14.94 -13.38
CA VAL A 34 -5.88 -15.23 -11.95
C VAL A 34 -5.81 -16.73 -11.70
N ALA A 35 -6.46 -17.54 -12.53
CA ALA A 35 -6.39 -19.00 -12.44
C ALA A 35 -4.94 -19.52 -12.57
N LYS A 36 -4.18 -18.99 -13.53
CA LYS A 36 -2.78 -19.31 -13.75
C LYS A 36 -1.89 -18.90 -12.57
N ILE A 37 -2.05 -17.68 -12.04
CA ILE A 37 -1.31 -17.20 -10.88
C ILE A 37 -1.58 -18.10 -9.67
N ALA A 38 -2.82 -18.54 -9.50
CA ALA A 38 -3.22 -19.41 -8.38
C ALA A 38 -2.54 -20.80 -8.40
N GLU A 39 -2.03 -21.27 -9.53
CA GLU A 39 -1.24 -22.52 -9.63
C GLU A 39 0.06 -22.44 -8.81
N ASP A 40 0.65 -21.25 -8.72
CA ASP A 40 1.86 -20.97 -7.95
C ASP A 40 1.58 -20.77 -6.44
N LYS A 41 0.33 -20.94 -6.00
CA LYS A 41 -0.12 -20.79 -4.59
C LYS A 41 0.27 -19.47 -3.96
N PRO A 42 -0.13 -18.34 -4.54
CA PRO A 42 0.05 -17.03 -3.96
C PRO A 42 -0.79 -16.88 -2.67
N ASP A 43 -0.49 -15.89 -1.85
CA ASP A 43 -1.29 -15.55 -0.67
C ASP A 43 -2.47 -14.62 -1.03
N LEU A 44 -2.37 -13.87 -2.12
CA LEU A 44 -3.38 -12.92 -2.62
C LEU A 44 -3.22 -12.71 -4.13
N ILE A 45 -4.21 -12.05 -4.74
CA ILE A 45 -4.14 -11.56 -6.13
C ILE A 45 -3.92 -10.05 -6.14
N LYS A 46 -3.09 -9.54 -7.06
CA LYS A 46 -2.88 -8.10 -7.28
C LYS A 46 -3.42 -7.67 -8.64
N LEU A 47 -4.23 -6.61 -8.64
CA LEU A 47 -4.73 -5.94 -9.85
C LEU A 47 -4.13 -4.53 -9.97
N MET A 48 -3.89 -4.10 -11.22
CA MET A 48 -3.51 -2.73 -11.58
C MET A 48 -4.69 -2.09 -12.30
N ILE A 49 -5.55 -1.40 -11.55
CA ILE A 49 -6.84 -0.91 -12.07
C ILE A 49 -6.69 0.44 -12.75
N THR A 50 -5.85 1.31 -12.18
CA THR A 50 -5.57 2.63 -12.75
C THR A 50 -4.14 2.73 -13.24
N GLY A 51 -3.81 3.78 -13.97
CA GLY A 51 -2.46 4.29 -14.10
C GLY A 51 -1.97 4.88 -12.77
N GLY A 52 -0.77 5.43 -12.77
CA GLY A 52 -0.16 6.10 -11.63
C GLY A 52 0.59 7.36 -12.04
N VAL A 53 1.27 7.99 -11.08
CA VAL A 53 2.06 9.22 -11.31
C VAL A 53 3.02 9.09 -12.50
N LEU A 54 3.64 7.92 -12.66
CA LEU A 54 4.64 7.66 -13.71
C LEU A 54 4.03 7.41 -15.09
N ASP A 55 2.79 6.92 -15.14
CA ASP A 55 2.08 6.60 -16.39
C ASP A 55 1.24 7.79 -16.88
N ALA A 56 1.10 8.83 -16.06
CA ALA A 56 0.22 9.97 -16.32
C ALA A 56 0.68 10.80 -17.53
N LYS A 57 -0.23 11.07 -18.43
CA LYS A 57 -0.03 11.91 -19.63
C LYS A 57 -0.68 13.29 -19.52
N VAL A 58 -1.60 13.45 -18.56
CA VAL A 58 -2.41 14.66 -18.38
C VAL A 58 -2.20 15.20 -16.96
N LYS A 59 -2.09 16.52 -16.87
CA LYS A 59 -1.94 17.23 -15.59
C LYS A 59 -3.25 17.16 -14.80
N GLY A 60 -3.19 16.67 -13.57
CA GLY A 60 -4.36 16.49 -12.70
C GLY A 60 -5.04 15.13 -12.80
N GLU A 61 -4.56 14.26 -13.68
CA GLU A 61 -5.13 12.92 -13.92
C GLU A 61 -4.07 11.81 -13.74
N PRO A 62 -3.52 11.62 -12.52
CA PRO A 62 -2.49 10.61 -12.29
C PRO A 62 -3.02 9.19 -12.47
N GLY A 63 -4.22 8.92 -11.98
CA GLY A 63 -4.81 7.59 -11.87
C GLY A 63 -5.93 7.32 -12.89
N VAL A 64 -5.71 7.59 -14.19
CA VAL A 64 -6.70 7.28 -15.22
C VAL A 64 -7.11 5.82 -15.14
N LEU A 65 -8.43 5.55 -15.12
CA LEU A 65 -8.98 4.18 -15.16
C LEU A 65 -8.46 3.47 -16.41
N LYS A 66 -7.86 2.29 -16.21
CA LYS A 66 -7.28 1.46 -17.28
C LYS A 66 -8.00 0.13 -17.43
N MET A 67 -8.25 -0.55 -16.31
CA MET A 67 -8.88 -1.86 -16.32
C MET A 67 -10.41 -1.70 -16.34
N PRO A 68 -11.12 -2.22 -17.37
CA PRO A 68 -12.57 -2.17 -17.42
C PRO A 68 -13.23 -2.87 -16.22
N PRO A 69 -14.39 -2.37 -15.74
CA PRO A 69 -15.10 -2.95 -14.59
C PRO A 69 -15.37 -4.45 -14.71
N GLU A 70 -15.71 -4.92 -15.90
CA GLU A 70 -15.97 -6.34 -16.16
C GLU A 70 -14.71 -7.22 -16.06
N TYR A 71 -13.50 -6.65 -16.28
CA TYR A 71 -12.24 -7.38 -16.09
C TYR A 71 -11.92 -7.48 -14.61
N VAL A 72 -12.13 -6.38 -13.87
CA VAL A 72 -11.96 -6.35 -12.39
C VAL A 72 -12.88 -7.41 -11.77
N LYS A 73 -14.17 -7.40 -12.17
CA LYS A 73 -15.14 -8.37 -11.65
C LYS A 73 -14.75 -9.81 -11.93
N ALA A 74 -14.36 -10.12 -13.17
CA ALA A 74 -13.98 -11.47 -13.56
C ALA A 74 -12.74 -11.97 -12.78
N ALA A 75 -11.77 -11.08 -12.55
CA ALA A 75 -10.59 -11.39 -11.75
C ALA A 75 -10.93 -11.62 -10.28
N CYS A 76 -11.76 -10.75 -9.67
CA CYS A 76 -12.19 -10.86 -8.27
C CYS A 76 -13.03 -12.13 -8.05
N ASP A 77 -14.01 -12.41 -8.92
CA ASP A 77 -14.85 -13.61 -8.81
C ASP A 77 -14.00 -14.90 -8.85
N GLU A 78 -12.98 -14.98 -9.71
CA GLU A 78 -12.08 -16.14 -9.78
C GLU A 78 -11.14 -16.24 -8.58
N ALA A 79 -10.63 -15.10 -8.07
CA ALA A 79 -9.81 -15.07 -6.88
C ALA A 79 -10.60 -15.56 -5.65
N HIS A 80 -11.78 -14.99 -5.43
CA HIS A 80 -12.64 -15.33 -4.30
C HIS A 80 -13.11 -16.78 -4.34
N LYS A 81 -13.44 -17.32 -5.54
CA LYS A 81 -13.75 -18.74 -5.72
C LYS A 81 -12.62 -19.67 -5.24
N ARG A 82 -11.39 -19.17 -5.26
CA ARG A 82 -10.18 -19.88 -4.78
C ARG A 82 -9.81 -19.55 -3.34
N GLY A 83 -10.57 -18.70 -2.68
CA GLY A 83 -10.29 -18.25 -1.30
C GLY A 83 -9.14 -17.27 -1.21
N LEU A 84 -8.78 -16.58 -2.31
CA LEU A 84 -7.74 -15.56 -2.36
C LEU A 84 -8.36 -14.16 -2.29
N MET A 85 -7.82 -13.30 -1.44
CA MET A 85 -8.18 -11.89 -1.41
C MET A 85 -7.55 -11.14 -2.58
N VAL A 86 -8.13 -9.99 -2.94
CA VAL A 86 -7.69 -9.16 -4.05
C VAL A 86 -7.27 -7.79 -3.55
N ALA A 87 -6.02 -7.43 -3.81
CA ALA A 87 -5.46 -6.10 -3.59
C ALA A 87 -5.35 -5.33 -4.93
N ALA A 88 -5.68 -4.04 -4.95
CA ALA A 88 -5.64 -3.27 -6.18
C ALA A 88 -4.85 -1.95 -6.03
N HIS A 89 -3.95 -1.68 -7.01
CA HIS A 89 -3.38 -0.35 -7.20
C HIS A 89 -4.44 0.59 -7.77
N VAL A 90 -4.72 1.70 -7.06
CA VAL A 90 -5.75 2.66 -7.43
C VAL A 90 -5.37 4.08 -6.99
N GLU A 91 -5.26 5.00 -7.95
CA GLU A 91 -4.88 6.41 -7.71
C GLU A 91 -5.91 7.43 -8.26
N SER A 92 -7.18 7.03 -8.43
CA SER A 92 -8.27 7.96 -8.78
C SER A 92 -9.60 7.60 -8.11
N PRO A 93 -10.49 8.59 -7.89
CA PRO A 93 -11.82 8.33 -7.32
C PRO A 93 -12.66 7.35 -8.15
N GLU A 94 -12.61 7.46 -9.47
CA GLU A 94 -13.29 6.54 -10.38
C GLU A 94 -12.76 5.11 -10.24
N GLY A 95 -11.42 4.96 -10.19
CA GLY A 95 -10.79 3.67 -9.97
C GLY A 95 -11.17 3.04 -8.63
N VAL A 96 -11.29 3.84 -7.55
CA VAL A 96 -11.74 3.34 -6.23
C VAL A 96 -13.16 2.81 -6.32
N ARG A 97 -14.10 3.53 -6.98
CA ARG A 97 -15.46 3.04 -7.20
C ARG A 97 -15.48 1.72 -7.95
N VAL A 98 -14.83 1.68 -9.11
CA VAL A 98 -14.75 0.46 -9.94
C VAL A 98 -14.17 -0.70 -9.16
N ALA A 99 -13.11 -0.49 -8.39
CA ALA A 99 -12.50 -1.53 -7.57
C ALA A 99 -13.49 -2.08 -6.53
N LEU A 100 -14.09 -1.20 -5.72
CA LEU A 100 -14.99 -1.59 -4.65
C LEU A 100 -16.27 -2.24 -5.17
N GLU A 101 -16.90 -1.69 -6.20
CA GLU A 101 -18.12 -2.23 -6.81
C GLU A 101 -17.92 -3.65 -7.34
N ASN A 102 -16.70 -3.96 -7.81
CA ASN A 102 -16.38 -5.22 -8.46
C ASN A 102 -15.64 -6.23 -7.57
N GLY A 103 -15.53 -5.96 -6.25
CA GLY A 103 -15.16 -6.96 -5.27
C GLY A 103 -13.69 -6.95 -4.84
N VAL A 104 -12.97 -5.85 -5.01
CA VAL A 104 -11.62 -5.70 -4.45
C VAL A 104 -11.69 -5.61 -2.93
N ASP A 105 -10.82 -6.34 -2.23
CA ASP A 105 -10.79 -6.42 -0.76
C ASP A 105 -9.93 -5.31 -0.13
N THR A 106 -8.81 -4.93 -0.79
CA THR A 106 -7.97 -3.83 -0.33
C THR A 106 -7.62 -2.85 -1.46
N ILE A 107 -7.76 -1.57 -1.15
CA ILE A 107 -7.35 -0.47 -2.02
C ILE A 107 -5.96 -0.01 -1.57
N GLU A 108 -4.98 -0.17 -2.44
CA GLU A 108 -3.63 0.35 -2.24
C GLU A 108 -3.58 1.80 -2.73
N HIS A 109 -2.91 2.69 -2.00
CA HIS A 109 -2.84 4.14 -2.19
C HIS A 109 -4.17 4.82 -1.87
N GLY A 110 -5.17 4.63 -2.70
CA GLY A 110 -6.45 5.35 -2.62
C GLY A 110 -6.38 6.72 -3.32
N ALA A 111 -7.48 7.45 -3.27
CA ALA A 111 -7.63 8.75 -3.88
C ALA A 111 -8.63 9.59 -3.09
N LYS A 112 -8.77 10.88 -3.44
CA LYS A 112 -9.74 11.77 -2.81
C LYS A 112 -11.11 11.12 -2.78
N ALA A 113 -11.63 10.86 -1.57
CA ALA A 113 -12.87 10.15 -1.35
C ALA A 113 -14.05 11.11 -1.16
N ASP A 114 -15.18 10.76 -1.71
CA ASP A 114 -16.48 11.37 -1.41
C ASP A 114 -17.36 10.41 -0.58
N ASP A 115 -18.57 10.85 -0.25
CA ASP A 115 -19.48 10.07 0.60
C ASP A 115 -19.89 8.73 -0.05
N GLU A 116 -19.94 8.66 -1.38
CA GLU A 116 -20.23 7.44 -2.13
C GLU A 116 -19.11 6.42 -1.96
N ILE A 117 -17.86 6.84 -2.15
CA ILE A 117 -16.67 5.99 -1.94
C ILE A 117 -16.64 5.46 -0.51
N ILE A 118 -16.90 6.31 0.48
CA ILE A 118 -16.94 5.91 1.88
C ILE A 118 -18.07 4.90 2.15
N SER A 119 -19.22 5.08 1.51
CA SER A 119 -20.34 4.13 1.60
C SER A 119 -19.99 2.79 0.97
N LEU A 120 -19.31 2.78 -0.17
CA LEU A 120 -18.82 1.57 -0.85
C LEU A 120 -17.80 0.80 0.00
N PHE A 121 -16.82 1.47 0.61
CA PHE A 121 -15.89 0.81 1.54
C PHE A 121 -16.63 0.07 2.67
N LYS A 122 -17.64 0.70 3.26
CA LYS A 122 -18.44 0.08 4.33
C LYS A 122 -19.28 -1.10 3.83
N GLU A 123 -19.96 -0.92 2.70
CA GLU A 123 -20.82 -1.96 2.10
C GLU A 123 -20.01 -3.20 1.70
N LYS A 124 -18.85 -2.99 1.12
CA LYS A 124 -17.98 -4.08 0.63
C LYS A 124 -17.04 -4.62 1.72
N HIS A 125 -17.03 -4.02 2.90
CA HIS A 125 -16.11 -4.37 4.00
C HIS A 125 -14.64 -4.33 3.60
N ALA A 126 -14.28 -3.48 2.64
CA ALA A 126 -12.94 -3.34 2.13
C ALA A 126 -12.06 -2.50 3.07
N ALA A 127 -10.73 -2.66 2.95
CA ALA A 127 -9.74 -1.89 3.68
C ALA A 127 -8.96 -0.96 2.74
N LEU A 128 -8.42 0.12 3.31
CA LEU A 128 -7.46 1.01 2.65
C LEU A 128 -6.05 0.68 3.15
N ILE A 129 -5.08 0.60 2.26
CA ILE A 129 -3.66 0.55 2.60
C ILE A 129 -3.02 1.86 2.15
N THR A 130 -2.72 2.74 3.11
CA THR A 130 -2.03 3.99 2.80
C THR A 130 -0.58 3.71 2.44
N THR A 131 -0.04 4.52 1.55
CA THR A 131 1.35 4.45 1.13
C THR A 131 1.83 5.87 0.84
N LEU A 132 2.03 6.67 1.88
CA LEU A 132 2.50 8.04 1.75
C LEU A 132 3.94 8.11 1.21
N SER A 133 4.74 7.11 1.55
CA SER A 133 6.15 7.02 1.19
C SER A 133 6.44 7.18 -0.31
N PRO A 134 5.79 6.46 -1.26
CA PRO A 134 6.12 6.59 -2.69
C PRO A 134 5.64 7.91 -3.30
N ALA A 135 4.55 8.48 -2.79
CA ALA A 135 4.01 9.74 -3.31
C ALA A 135 4.80 10.97 -2.83
N LEU A 136 5.35 10.93 -1.62
CA LEU A 136 6.03 12.06 -0.98
C LEU A 136 7.23 12.61 -1.80
N PRO A 137 8.15 11.81 -2.35
CA PRO A 137 9.26 12.33 -3.15
C PRO A 137 8.79 13.06 -4.42
N TYR A 138 7.76 12.56 -5.09
CA TYR A 138 7.18 13.24 -6.25
C TYR A 138 6.46 14.53 -5.87
N ALA A 139 5.74 14.53 -4.76
CA ALA A 139 4.97 15.68 -4.31
C ALA A 139 5.83 16.81 -3.74
N LEU A 140 6.82 16.49 -2.89
CA LEU A 140 7.44 17.44 -1.97
C LEU A 140 8.94 17.68 -2.20
N PHE A 141 9.67 16.77 -2.88
CA PHE A 141 11.09 17.00 -3.12
C PHE A 141 11.30 18.11 -4.16
N ASP A 142 12.44 18.80 -4.04
CA ASP A 142 12.92 19.62 -5.14
C ASP A 142 13.16 18.74 -6.39
N ARG A 143 12.80 19.26 -7.56
CA ARG A 143 12.93 18.51 -8.81
C ARG A 143 14.39 18.22 -9.20
N SER A 144 15.33 19.00 -8.70
CA SER A 144 16.77 18.69 -8.87
C SER A 144 17.20 17.43 -8.13
N VAL A 145 16.43 17.01 -7.11
CA VAL A 145 16.66 15.79 -6.31
C VAL A 145 15.82 14.63 -6.84
N SER A 146 14.51 14.84 -6.98
CA SER A 146 13.59 13.79 -7.43
C SER A 146 13.70 13.45 -8.91
N HIS A 147 14.28 14.35 -9.71
CA HIS A 147 14.28 14.32 -11.18
C HIS A 147 12.86 14.23 -11.78
N ALA A 148 11.84 14.58 -11.01
CA ALA A 148 10.47 14.62 -11.47
C ALA A 148 10.28 15.72 -12.53
N THR A 149 9.49 15.43 -13.55
CA THR A 149 9.01 16.46 -14.48
C THR A 149 7.99 17.37 -13.75
N GLU A 150 7.64 18.51 -14.34
CA GLU A 150 6.58 19.35 -13.79
C GLU A 150 5.25 18.59 -13.71
N LEU A 151 4.96 17.79 -14.73
CA LEU A 151 3.78 16.93 -14.79
C LEU A 151 3.79 15.90 -13.65
N SER A 152 4.89 15.16 -13.48
CA SER A 152 5.01 14.13 -12.45
C SER A 152 4.95 14.74 -11.04
N GLN A 153 5.52 15.93 -10.82
CA GLN A 153 5.44 16.61 -9.52
C GLN A 153 4.02 17.08 -9.23
N PHE A 154 3.32 17.64 -10.22
CA PHE A 154 1.93 18.06 -10.03
C PHE A 154 1.04 16.85 -9.71
N ASN A 155 1.14 15.80 -10.52
CA ASN A 155 0.36 14.58 -10.31
C ASN A 155 0.75 13.85 -9.00
N GLY A 156 2.02 13.88 -8.63
CA GLY A 156 2.48 13.39 -7.33
C GLY A 156 1.81 14.12 -6.15
N LYS A 157 1.59 15.43 -6.25
CA LYS A 157 0.82 16.18 -5.23
C LYS A 157 -0.64 15.75 -5.19
N VAL A 158 -1.28 15.57 -6.35
CA VAL A 158 -2.68 15.09 -6.43
C VAL A 158 -2.82 13.73 -5.73
N VAL A 159 -1.90 12.80 -6.00
CA VAL A 159 -1.90 11.47 -5.36
C VAL A 159 -1.63 11.58 -3.86
N PHE A 160 -0.59 12.31 -3.45
CA PHE A 160 -0.23 12.48 -2.05
C PHE A 160 -1.38 13.07 -1.21
N GLU A 161 -2.00 14.15 -1.70
CA GLU A 161 -3.17 14.77 -1.06
C GLU A 161 -4.39 13.84 -1.09
N GLY A 162 -4.57 13.08 -2.16
CA GLY A 162 -5.63 12.10 -2.29
C GLY A 162 -5.52 10.94 -1.30
N ILE A 163 -4.30 10.42 -1.08
CA ILE A 163 -4.03 9.37 -0.08
C ILE A 163 -4.39 9.88 1.33
N ILE A 164 -3.97 11.10 1.68
CA ILE A 164 -4.27 11.70 2.98
C ILE A 164 -5.78 11.86 3.17
N ASP A 165 -6.48 12.47 2.21
CA ASP A 165 -7.93 12.67 2.26
C ASP A 165 -8.69 11.34 2.42
N CYS A 166 -8.30 10.31 1.66
CA CYS A 166 -8.90 8.98 1.74
C CYS A 166 -8.68 8.36 3.13
N ALA A 167 -7.45 8.42 3.63
CA ALA A 167 -7.08 7.86 4.94
C ALA A 167 -7.86 8.55 6.07
N GLU A 168 -7.90 9.89 6.11
CA GLU A 168 -8.63 10.65 7.12
C GLU A 168 -10.13 10.31 7.12
N LYS A 169 -10.75 10.24 5.94
CA LYS A 169 -12.17 9.91 5.80
C LYS A 169 -12.46 8.46 6.16
N CYS A 170 -11.63 7.52 5.74
CA CYS A 170 -11.75 6.11 6.14
C CYS A 170 -11.68 5.98 7.66
N LEU A 171 -10.69 6.61 8.31
CA LEU A 171 -10.53 6.59 9.76
C LEU A 171 -11.75 7.20 10.48
N ALA A 172 -12.21 8.36 10.04
CA ALA A 172 -13.39 9.04 10.61
C ALA A 172 -14.66 8.21 10.50
N ASN A 173 -14.71 7.28 9.56
CA ASN A 173 -15.85 6.42 9.29
C ASN A 173 -15.69 4.98 9.79
N GLY A 174 -14.62 4.66 10.53
CA GLY A 174 -14.36 3.34 11.09
C GLY A 174 -13.97 2.27 10.05
N ILE A 175 -13.62 2.68 8.84
CA ILE A 175 -13.11 1.79 7.79
C ILE A 175 -11.68 1.36 8.18
N PRO A 176 -11.34 0.06 8.04
CA PRO A 176 -9.99 -0.40 8.32
C PRO A 176 -8.94 0.29 7.43
N VAL A 177 -7.93 0.90 8.06
CA VAL A 177 -6.79 1.48 7.37
C VAL A 177 -5.53 0.73 7.81
N GLY A 178 -4.75 0.27 6.85
CA GLY A 178 -3.42 -0.32 7.03
C GLY A 178 -2.33 0.59 6.49
N LEU A 179 -1.07 0.23 6.72
CA LEU A 179 0.12 0.95 6.27
C LEU A 179 1.01 0.07 5.40
N GLY A 180 1.47 0.62 4.28
CA GLY A 180 2.48 0.04 3.40
C GLY A 180 3.47 1.10 2.92
N THR A 181 4.64 0.69 2.43
CA THR A 181 5.67 1.62 1.94
C THR A 181 5.81 1.63 0.44
N ASP A 182 5.25 0.65 -0.24
CA ASP A 182 5.46 0.44 -1.69
C ASP A 182 6.97 0.45 -2.06
N THR A 183 7.74 -0.30 -1.27
CA THR A 183 9.20 -0.39 -1.42
C THR A 183 9.58 -0.92 -2.80
N GLY A 184 10.53 -0.25 -3.44
CA GLY A 184 10.97 -0.49 -4.82
C GLY A 184 10.84 0.76 -5.69
N CYS A 185 10.00 1.70 -5.28
CA CYS A 185 9.94 3.03 -5.86
C CYS A 185 11.18 3.86 -5.51
N PRO A 186 11.54 4.88 -6.34
CA PRO A 186 12.64 5.77 -6.05
C PRO A 186 12.53 6.40 -4.65
N PHE A 187 13.64 6.42 -3.92
CA PHE A 187 13.78 6.89 -2.52
C PHE A 187 13.11 6.02 -1.45
N ILE A 188 12.39 4.95 -1.81
CA ILE A 188 11.73 4.07 -0.84
C ILE A 188 12.57 2.83 -0.60
N THR A 189 13.10 2.69 0.61
CA THR A 189 14.03 1.61 0.97
C THR A 189 13.36 0.56 1.86
N HIS A 190 13.89 -0.68 1.82
CA HIS A 190 13.35 -1.82 2.56
C HIS A 190 13.40 -1.66 4.09
N TYR A 191 14.12 -0.68 4.61
CA TYR A 191 14.28 -0.46 6.05
C TYR A 191 13.50 0.76 6.57
N ASP A 192 12.71 1.43 5.72
CA ASP A 192 12.09 2.72 6.04
C ASP A 192 10.60 2.64 6.42
N MET A 193 10.07 1.45 6.77
CA MET A 193 8.69 1.34 7.25
C MET A 193 8.39 2.28 8.42
N TRP A 194 9.37 2.58 9.26
CA TRP A 194 9.22 3.52 10.37
C TRP A 194 8.86 4.94 9.89
N ARG A 195 9.32 5.35 8.71
CA ARG A 195 8.97 6.65 8.12
C ARG A 195 7.50 6.72 7.73
N GLU A 196 6.94 5.63 7.21
CA GLU A 196 5.51 5.57 6.91
C GLU A 196 4.66 5.81 8.15
N LEU A 197 5.06 5.27 9.33
CA LEU A 197 4.39 5.56 10.59
C LEU A 197 4.49 7.04 10.97
N VAL A 198 5.67 7.65 10.78
CA VAL A 198 5.89 9.09 11.05
C VAL A 198 5.05 9.93 10.09
N TYR A 199 4.99 9.58 8.81
CA TYR A 199 4.17 10.30 7.83
C TYR A 199 2.68 10.16 8.14
N PHE A 200 2.22 8.97 8.51
CA PHE A 200 0.83 8.74 8.91
C PHE A 200 0.45 9.57 10.15
N HIS A 201 1.33 9.63 11.16
CA HIS A 201 1.16 10.54 12.30
C HIS A 201 1.10 12.00 11.86
N LYS A 202 2.07 12.44 11.05
CA LYS A 202 2.25 13.85 10.69
C LYS A 202 1.17 14.37 9.74
N TYR A 203 0.82 13.61 8.72
CA TYR A 203 -0.06 14.06 7.64
C TYR A 203 -1.52 13.64 7.81
N CYS A 204 -1.79 12.53 8.49
CA CYS A 204 -3.17 12.07 8.78
C CYS A 204 -3.59 12.35 10.24
N GLY A 205 -2.77 13.04 11.06
CA GLY A 205 -3.16 13.52 12.39
C GLY A 205 -3.37 12.43 13.45
N VAL A 206 -2.94 11.20 13.21
CA VAL A 206 -3.11 10.10 14.16
C VAL A 206 -2.08 10.13 15.29
N SER A 207 -2.38 9.55 16.46
CA SER A 207 -1.40 9.43 17.55
C SER A 207 -0.31 8.40 17.24
N ASN A 208 0.87 8.52 17.88
CA ASN A 208 1.95 7.53 17.80
C ASN A 208 1.44 6.12 18.13
N ARG A 209 0.63 6.00 19.18
CA ARG A 209 -0.01 4.75 19.58
C ARG A 209 -0.86 4.15 18.46
N PHE A 210 -1.65 4.99 17.79
CA PHE A 210 -2.51 4.53 16.71
C PHE A 210 -1.71 4.12 15.47
N ALA A 211 -0.65 4.86 15.11
CA ALA A 211 0.25 4.48 14.02
C ALA A 211 0.92 3.11 14.28
N LEU A 212 1.40 2.87 15.51
CA LEU A 212 1.95 1.57 15.91
C LEU A 212 0.90 0.45 15.87
N TYR A 213 -0.31 0.70 16.36
CA TYR A 213 -1.42 -0.25 16.28
C TYR A 213 -1.74 -0.60 14.81
N THR A 214 -1.77 0.40 13.93
CA THR A 214 -2.05 0.22 12.50
C THR A 214 -0.97 -0.62 11.82
N ALA A 215 0.30 -0.29 12.04
CA ALA A 215 1.43 -1.01 11.42
C ALA A 215 1.63 -2.45 11.96
N THR A 216 0.98 -2.82 13.05
CA THR A 216 1.12 -4.12 13.69
C THR A 216 -0.19 -4.91 13.66
N LYS A 217 -1.06 -4.69 14.63
CA LYS A 217 -2.30 -5.44 14.79
C LYS A 217 -3.25 -5.26 13.61
N ARG A 218 -3.51 -4.01 13.20
CA ARG A 218 -4.43 -3.73 12.09
C ARG A 218 -3.93 -4.30 10.76
N ASN A 219 -2.65 -4.16 10.46
CA ASN A 219 -2.07 -4.78 9.25
C ASN A 219 -2.20 -6.31 9.28
N ALA A 220 -2.01 -6.95 10.45
CA ALA A 220 -2.19 -8.39 10.58
C ALA A 220 -3.66 -8.82 10.39
N GLU A 221 -4.63 -8.02 10.91
CA GLU A 221 -6.06 -8.24 10.71
C GLU A 221 -6.44 -8.14 9.22
N ILE A 222 -5.99 -7.08 8.53
CA ILE A 222 -6.27 -6.88 7.09
C ILE A 222 -5.64 -8.00 6.25
N ALA A 223 -4.45 -8.45 6.61
CA ALA A 223 -3.75 -9.53 5.92
C ALA A 223 -4.23 -10.95 6.33
N HIS A 224 -5.25 -11.06 7.19
CA HIS A 224 -5.81 -12.31 7.71
C HIS A 224 -4.77 -13.22 8.39
N ILE A 225 -3.77 -12.64 9.05
CA ILE A 225 -2.72 -13.35 9.80
C ILE A 225 -2.68 -12.98 11.29
N ASP A 226 -3.68 -12.28 11.78
CA ASP A 226 -3.77 -11.81 13.17
C ASP A 226 -3.85 -12.96 14.19
N ALA A 227 -4.30 -14.14 13.78
CA ALA A 227 -4.25 -15.35 14.61
C ALA A 227 -2.81 -15.78 14.96
N ILE A 228 -1.82 -15.41 14.14
CA ILE A 228 -0.43 -15.88 14.30
C ILE A 228 0.58 -14.76 14.56
N THR A 229 0.24 -13.49 14.33
CA THR A 229 1.15 -12.35 14.54
C THR A 229 0.39 -11.05 14.78
N GLY A 230 1.08 -9.91 14.87
CA GLY A 230 0.51 -8.56 15.02
C GLY A 230 0.35 -8.11 16.47
N THR A 231 0.32 -9.01 17.44
CA THR A 231 0.27 -8.73 18.88
C THR A 231 1.21 -9.64 19.67
N VAL A 232 1.61 -9.20 20.86
CA VAL A 232 2.44 -9.97 21.79
C VAL A 232 1.49 -10.74 22.74
N GLU A 233 1.15 -11.96 22.37
CA GLU A 233 0.21 -12.81 23.09
C GLU A 233 0.69 -14.26 23.12
N PRO A 234 0.40 -15.03 24.19
CA PRO A 234 0.71 -16.46 24.23
C PRO A 234 0.08 -17.21 23.04
N GLY A 235 0.84 -18.10 22.43
CA GLY A 235 0.40 -18.91 21.28
C GLY A 235 0.67 -18.27 19.91
N LYS A 236 0.99 -16.98 19.83
CA LYS A 236 1.42 -16.33 18.58
C LYS A 236 2.92 -16.50 18.31
N CYS A 237 3.30 -16.27 17.07
CA CYS A 237 4.72 -16.23 16.70
C CYS A 237 5.44 -15.10 17.44
N ALA A 238 6.63 -15.37 17.92
CA ALA A 238 7.51 -14.34 18.47
C ALA A 238 8.13 -13.53 17.32
N ASP A 239 7.36 -12.59 16.80
CA ASP A 239 7.76 -11.57 15.82
C ASP A 239 7.87 -10.24 16.58
N LEU A 240 9.08 -9.85 16.96
CA LEU A 240 9.31 -8.72 17.88
C LEU A 240 10.46 -7.84 17.36
N ILE A 241 10.37 -6.56 17.65
CA ILE A 241 11.50 -5.63 17.56
C ILE A 241 11.75 -5.03 18.94
N VAL A 242 13.00 -4.71 19.23
CA VAL A 242 13.41 -4.00 20.44
C VAL A 242 14.11 -2.71 20.03
N THR A 243 13.69 -1.61 20.61
CA THR A 243 14.27 -0.27 20.42
C THR A 243 14.86 0.21 21.76
N ASP A 244 15.83 1.12 21.71
CA ASP A 244 16.41 1.70 22.93
C ASP A 244 15.49 2.77 23.55
N GLU A 245 14.71 3.46 22.71
CA GLU A 245 13.75 4.48 23.12
C GLU A 245 12.32 4.01 22.91
N ASN A 246 11.36 4.67 23.55
CA ASN A 246 9.96 4.29 23.50
C ASN A 246 9.27 4.89 22.25
N PRO A 247 8.84 4.08 21.26
CA PRO A 247 8.18 4.59 20.07
C PRO A 247 6.77 5.19 20.32
N LEU A 248 6.22 5.02 21.51
CA LEU A 248 4.97 5.72 21.90
C LEU A 248 5.22 7.19 22.16
N ASP A 249 6.44 7.55 22.60
CA ASP A 249 6.83 8.94 22.83
C ASP A 249 7.30 9.60 21.54
N ASP A 250 8.13 8.90 20.74
CA ASP A 250 8.58 9.35 19.42
C ASP A 250 8.73 8.14 18.47
N LEU A 251 7.99 8.13 17.38
CA LEU A 251 8.07 7.08 16.35
C LEU A 251 9.45 6.95 15.71
N LYS A 252 10.30 7.99 15.79
CA LYS A 252 11.69 7.96 15.30
C LYS A 252 12.56 6.95 16.07
N ALA A 253 12.16 6.52 17.26
CA ALA A 253 12.78 5.41 17.98
C ALA A 253 12.86 4.13 17.15
N LEU A 254 11.93 3.93 16.22
CA LEU A 254 11.93 2.79 15.29
C LEU A 254 13.01 2.85 14.21
N ARG A 255 13.69 3.99 14.03
CA ARG A 255 14.79 4.13 13.06
C ARG A 255 16.00 3.24 13.38
N ASN A 256 16.21 2.99 14.68
CA ASN A 256 17.35 2.24 15.19
C ASN A 256 16.85 1.04 15.99
N VAL A 257 16.56 -0.05 15.29
CA VAL A 257 16.14 -1.31 15.91
C VAL A 257 17.37 -2.01 16.48
N LYS A 258 17.34 -2.29 17.79
CA LYS A 258 18.43 -2.96 18.51
C LYS A 258 18.45 -4.46 18.30
N MET A 259 17.27 -5.07 18.31
CA MET A 259 17.11 -6.51 18.08
C MET A 259 15.84 -6.77 17.26
N VAL A 260 15.90 -7.81 16.44
CA VAL A 260 14.75 -8.33 15.70
C VAL A 260 14.58 -9.80 16.07
N MET A 261 13.36 -10.20 16.35
CA MET A 261 12.99 -11.60 16.44
C MET A 261 11.94 -11.91 15.40
N ALA A 262 12.17 -12.94 14.60
CA ALA A 262 11.25 -13.41 13.58
C ALA A 262 10.97 -14.91 13.79
N ARG A 263 9.72 -15.27 14.08
CA ARG A 263 9.31 -16.64 14.43
C ARG A 263 10.18 -17.27 15.53
N GLY A 264 10.56 -16.48 16.56
CA GLY A 264 11.44 -16.91 17.64
C GLY A 264 12.93 -16.92 17.30
N HIS A 265 13.32 -16.66 16.05
CA HIS A 265 14.72 -16.54 15.65
C HIS A 265 15.23 -15.13 15.94
N LEU A 266 16.20 -15.01 16.84
CA LEU A 266 16.74 -13.73 17.31
C LEU A 266 17.92 -13.26 16.46
N ILE A 267 17.81 -12.05 15.93
CA ILE A 267 18.89 -11.31 15.27
C ILE A 267 19.31 -10.17 16.22
N ARG A 268 20.49 -10.29 16.79
CA ARG A 268 21.10 -9.24 17.60
C ARG A 268 21.83 -8.27 16.71
N GLU A 269 21.70 -6.97 16.97
CA GLU A 269 22.39 -5.91 16.23
C GLU A 269 22.16 -6.03 14.71
N PRO A 270 20.92 -5.92 14.23
CA PRO A 270 20.62 -6.02 12.80
C PRO A 270 21.38 -4.93 12.03
N LYS A 271 22.17 -5.35 11.04
CA LYS A 271 22.96 -4.42 10.20
C LYS A 271 22.20 -4.12 8.92
N VAL A 272 21.96 -2.85 8.68
CA VAL A 272 21.31 -2.35 7.46
C VAL A 272 22.24 -1.36 6.77
N ARG A 273 22.51 -1.60 5.47
CA ARG A 273 23.22 -0.62 4.64
C ARG A 273 22.25 0.52 4.30
N LYS A 274 22.51 1.70 4.88
CA LYS A 274 21.68 2.89 4.63
C LYS A 274 22.23 3.70 3.47
N TYR A 275 21.33 4.28 2.69
CA TYR A 275 21.65 5.20 1.60
C TYR A 275 21.66 6.64 2.13
N VAL A 276 22.83 7.13 2.55
CA VAL A 276 22.98 8.41 3.28
C VAL A 276 22.34 9.60 2.55
N ASN A 277 22.44 9.66 1.22
CA ASN A 277 21.83 10.73 0.43
C ASN A 277 20.30 10.67 0.46
N VAL A 278 19.73 9.46 0.37
CA VAL A 278 18.27 9.24 0.47
C VAL A 278 17.78 9.60 1.88
N GLU A 279 18.46 9.11 2.91
CA GLU A 279 18.16 9.44 4.31
C GLU A 279 18.10 10.95 4.54
N ARG A 280 19.12 11.68 4.07
CA ARG A 280 19.21 13.14 4.26
C ARG A 280 18.02 13.87 3.60
N GLU A 281 17.58 13.43 2.43
CA GLU A 281 16.45 14.07 1.74
C GLU A 281 15.13 13.76 2.44
N LEU A 282 14.91 12.51 2.81
CA LEU A 282 13.69 12.09 3.53
C LEU A 282 13.58 12.69 4.94
N ASP A 283 14.72 12.90 5.63
CA ASP A 283 14.77 13.49 6.97
C ASP A 283 14.22 14.94 7.03
N LYS A 284 14.11 15.61 5.91
CA LYS A 284 13.51 16.96 5.84
C LYS A 284 11.98 16.94 6.09
N PHE A 285 11.36 15.78 6.02
CA PHE A 285 9.90 15.64 6.07
C PHE A 285 9.37 14.90 7.31
N ILE A 286 10.25 14.53 8.23
CA ILE A 286 9.90 13.85 9.49
C ILE A 286 9.93 14.78 10.71
#